data_0658ec02f36a1b9a3c2d40ec56aebc0c
#
_entry.id   0658ec02f36a1b9a3c2d40ec56aebc0c
#
_cell.length_a   1.000
_cell.length_b   1.000
_cell.length_c   1.000
_cell.angle_alpha   90.00
_cell.angle_beta   90.00
_cell.angle_gamma   90.00
#
_symmetry.space_group_name_H-M   'P 1'
#
loop_
_entity.id
_entity.type
_entity.pdbx_description
1 polymer ?
#
loop_
_entity_poly.entity_id
_entity_poly.type
_entity_poly.pdbx_seq_one_letter_code
_entity_poly.pdbx_strand_id
1 'polypeptide(L)'
;MLKAVFLDYTGTLMQEESPYALQMVKMITDGGVALKDKSVKEVIKLWWSLIKNLESGSYLDDYLTEDEIIDRAVAILESDYDVKIDLEAFRALAHKFWSSSPAFGDVKPFFEKCPLPIYIITHNGEEYVSAFLKNNGLHCAGIVCGDMVKAYKPRKELFGKALEISGCDSHEVIHVGDSLQSDVQGAMSVGIKACLLDRKAANTPANTQEGYVVCSSLTETLTLL
;
A
#
# COMPACT_ATOMS: atom_id res chain seq x y z
N MET A 1 9.01 -20.53 -15.15
CA MET A 1 8.87 -20.90 -13.73
C MET A 1 9.07 -19.62 -12.92
N LEU A 2 8.23 -19.37 -11.92
CA LEU A 2 8.38 -18.20 -11.06
C LEU A 2 9.64 -18.31 -10.21
N LYS A 3 10.32 -17.17 -9.99
CA LYS A 3 11.56 -17.05 -9.20
C LYS A 3 11.42 -16.12 -8.00
N ALA A 4 10.42 -15.21 -8.00
CA ALA A 4 10.15 -14.31 -6.90
C ALA A 4 8.66 -13.93 -6.83
N VAL A 5 8.24 -13.47 -5.67
CA VAL A 5 6.92 -12.89 -5.42
C VAL A 5 7.09 -11.42 -5.04
N PHE A 6 6.35 -10.55 -5.71
CA PHE A 6 6.25 -9.15 -5.37
C PHE A 6 4.95 -8.91 -4.64
N LEU A 7 4.99 -8.26 -3.49
CA LEU A 7 3.83 -7.96 -2.66
C LEU A 7 3.67 -6.45 -2.49
N ASP A 8 2.45 -5.98 -2.58
CA ASP A 8 2.09 -4.70 -2.03
C ASP A 8 2.11 -4.74 -0.49
N TYR A 9 2.01 -3.58 0.16
CA TYR A 9 2.13 -3.44 1.60
C TYR A 9 0.81 -3.06 2.28
N THR A 10 0.33 -1.82 2.09
CA THR A 10 -0.89 -1.31 2.75
C THR A 10 -2.14 -1.89 2.09
N GLY A 11 -3.02 -2.52 2.87
CA GLY A 11 -4.18 -3.27 2.34
C GLY A 11 -3.86 -4.73 1.99
N THR A 12 -2.59 -5.03 1.72
CA THR A 12 -2.12 -6.38 1.38
C THR A 12 -1.49 -7.10 2.58
N LEU A 13 -0.47 -6.53 3.20
CA LEU A 13 0.19 -7.06 4.39
C LEU A 13 -0.31 -6.41 5.67
N MET A 14 -0.46 -5.10 5.65
CA MET A 14 -0.86 -4.25 6.75
C MET A 14 -2.33 -3.84 6.63
N GLN A 15 -3.07 -3.91 7.74
CA GLN A 15 -4.47 -3.51 7.80
C GLN A 15 -4.60 -1.99 7.80
N GLU A 16 -5.42 -1.45 6.89
CA GLU A 16 -5.75 -0.02 6.86
C GLU A 16 -6.64 0.38 8.04
N GLU A 17 -7.55 -0.50 8.46
CA GLU A 17 -8.39 -0.28 9.64
C GLU A 17 -7.58 -0.58 10.91
N SER A 18 -7.05 0.46 11.52
CA SER A 18 -6.19 0.36 12.69
C SER A 18 -6.56 1.42 13.74
N PRO A 19 -6.16 1.24 15.01
CA PRO A 19 -6.34 2.27 16.02
C PRO A 19 -5.71 3.61 15.65
N TYR A 20 -4.62 3.60 14.89
CA TYR A 20 -3.93 4.81 14.44
C TYR A 20 -4.74 5.54 13.36
N ALA A 21 -5.29 4.81 12.39
CA ALA A 21 -6.18 5.38 11.38
C ALA A 21 -7.41 6.02 12.01
N LEU A 22 -8.02 5.38 13.01
CA LEU A 22 -9.15 5.95 13.75
C LEU A 22 -8.78 7.22 14.52
N GLN A 23 -7.58 7.30 15.08
CA GLN A 23 -7.09 8.52 15.74
C GLN A 23 -6.84 9.64 14.72
N MET A 24 -6.30 9.34 13.53
CA MET A 24 -6.15 10.32 12.45
C MET A 24 -7.51 10.86 12.01
N VAL A 25 -8.50 9.98 11.82
CA VAL A 25 -9.88 10.38 11.51
C VAL A 25 -10.44 11.30 12.62
N LYS A 26 -10.21 10.94 13.88
CA LYS A 26 -10.66 11.77 15.02
C LYS A 26 -10.00 13.15 15.01
N MET A 27 -8.71 13.26 14.72
CA MET A 27 -8.05 14.57 14.60
C MET A 27 -8.68 15.42 13.49
N ILE A 28 -9.04 14.81 12.35
CA ILE A 28 -9.70 15.50 11.25
C ILE A 28 -11.11 15.96 11.65
N THR A 29 -11.90 15.10 12.29
CA THR A 29 -13.31 15.43 12.67
C THR A 29 -13.38 16.41 13.83
N ASP A 30 -12.49 16.32 14.79
CA ASP A 30 -12.44 17.23 15.95
C ASP A 30 -11.86 18.61 15.58
N GLY A 31 -11.10 18.69 14.50
CA GLY A 31 -10.41 19.90 14.05
C GLY A 31 -11.33 21.00 13.55
N GLY A 32 -12.59 20.72 13.19
CA GLY A 32 -13.51 21.71 12.65
C GLY A 32 -14.96 21.25 12.59
N VAL A 33 -15.85 22.18 12.24
CA VAL A 33 -17.30 21.93 12.20
C VAL A 33 -17.73 21.21 10.93
N ALA A 34 -17.05 21.46 9.80
CA ALA A 34 -17.46 20.97 8.48
C ALA A 34 -17.44 19.43 8.35
N LEU A 35 -16.56 18.76 9.09
CA LEU A 35 -16.39 17.30 9.04
C LEU A 35 -16.91 16.60 10.30
N LYS A 36 -17.41 17.35 11.30
CA LYS A 36 -17.81 16.82 12.61
C LYS A 36 -18.90 15.74 12.53
N ASP A 37 -19.86 15.93 11.62
CA ASP A 37 -21.01 15.02 11.47
C ASP A 37 -20.79 13.95 10.40
N LYS A 38 -19.59 13.89 9.82
CA LYS A 38 -19.23 12.86 8.86
C LYS A 38 -18.94 11.54 9.56
N SER A 39 -19.40 10.45 8.95
CA SER A 39 -19.03 9.11 9.41
C SER A 39 -17.52 8.86 9.21
N VAL A 40 -16.96 7.99 10.04
CA VAL A 40 -15.56 7.52 9.91
C VAL A 40 -15.25 7.09 8.46
N LYS A 41 -16.17 6.35 7.83
CA LYS A 41 -16.01 5.88 6.44
C LYS A 41 -15.94 7.03 5.43
N GLU A 42 -16.72 8.08 5.60
CA GLU A 42 -16.67 9.25 4.71
C GLU A 42 -15.36 10.02 4.86
N VAL A 43 -14.86 10.17 6.09
CA VAL A 43 -13.57 10.84 6.34
C VAL A 43 -12.40 10.01 5.81
N ILE A 44 -12.40 8.71 6.01
CA ILE A 44 -11.40 7.80 5.42
C ILE A 44 -11.41 7.90 3.88
N LYS A 45 -12.61 7.89 3.27
CA LYS A 45 -12.73 8.04 1.81
C LYS A 45 -12.19 9.37 1.31
N LEU A 46 -12.50 10.46 2.03
CA LEU A 46 -11.95 11.79 1.71
C LEU A 46 -10.43 11.78 1.80
N TRP A 47 -9.87 11.29 2.91
CA TRP A 47 -8.44 11.19 3.13
C TRP A 47 -7.73 10.43 2.00
N TRP A 48 -8.18 9.21 1.69
CA TRP A 48 -7.59 8.43 0.61
C TRP A 48 -7.73 9.08 -0.77
N SER A 49 -8.82 9.83 -1.01
CA SER A 49 -8.96 10.59 -2.24
C SER A 49 -7.91 11.69 -2.37
N LEU A 50 -7.62 12.41 -1.28
CA LEU A 50 -6.57 13.44 -1.25
C LEU A 50 -5.19 12.82 -1.48
N ILE A 51 -4.85 11.75 -0.76
CA ILE A 51 -3.58 11.05 -0.91
C ILE A 51 -3.38 10.59 -2.36
N LYS A 52 -4.34 9.87 -2.93
CA LYS A 52 -4.26 9.36 -4.32
C LYS A 52 -4.11 10.47 -5.36
N ASN A 53 -4.80 11.60 -5.17
CA ASN A 53 -4.68 12.73 -6.07
C ASN A 53 -3.26 13.35 -6.01
N LEU A 54 -2.69 13.50 -4.82
CA LEU A 54 -1.35 14.03 -4.62
C LEU A 54 -0.29 13.07 -5.17
N GLU A 55 -0.40 11.77 -4.88
CA GLU A 55 0.48 10.73 -5.43
C GLU A 55 0.45 10.70 -6.97
N SER A 56 -0.73 10.83 -7.57
CA SER A 56 -0.87 10.80 -9.04
C SER A 56 -0.15 11.95 -9.74
N GLY A 57 -0.08 13.11 -9.10
CA GLY A 57 0.66 14.28 -9.55
C GLY A 57 2.15 14.28 -9.19
N SER A 58 2.57 13.38 -8.30
CA SER A 58 3.92 13.31 -7.76
C SER A 58 4.81 12.44 -8.66
N TYR A 59 5.77 13.07 -9.37
CA TYR A 59 6.64 12.35 -10.30
C TYR A 59 7.91 13.15 -10.63
N LEU A 60 9.06 12.48 -10.65
CA LEU A 60 10.37 13.05 -10.98
C LEU A 60 10.66 14.36 -10.21
N ASP A 61 10.78 15.47 -10.91
CA ASP A 61 11.11 16.77 -10.31
C ASP A 61 9.98 17.29 -9.39
N ASP A 62 8.73 16.86 -9.62
CA ASP A 62 7.56 17.18 -8.80
C ASP A 62 7.24 16.08 -7.78
N TYR A 63 8.16 15.14 -7.56
CA TYR A 63 7.95 14.07 -6.61
C TYR A 63 7.86 14.61 -5.19
N LEU A 64 6.85 14.15 -4.49
CA LEU A 64 6.60 14.42 -3.06
C LEU A 64 6.85 13.15 -2.28
N THR A 65 7.57 13.26 -1.18
CA THR A 65 7.64 12.20 -0.17
C THR A 65 6.30 12.01 0.51
N GLU A 66 6.11 10.89 1.23
CA GLU A 66 4.89 10.66 2.00
C GLU A 66 4.60 11.77 3.01
N ASP A 67 5.63 12.30 3.69
CA ASP A 67 5.48 13.41 4.64
C ASP A 67 5.02 14.70 3.94
N GLU A 68 5.58 15.02 2.78
CA GLU A 68 5.13 16.17 1.97
C GLU A 68 3.70 15.99 1.45
N ILE A 69 3.31 14.75 1.12
CA ILE A 69 1.92 14.43 0.75
C ILE A 69 0.99 14.65 1.94
N ILE A 70 1.36 14.20 3.14
CA ILE A 70 0.59 14.46 4.37
C ILE A 70 0.44 15.96 4.59
N ASP A 71 1.52 16.72 4.50
CA ASP A 71 1.50 18.17 4.71
C ASP A 71 0.53 18.85 3.77
N ARG A 72 0.60 18.51 2.49
CA ARG A 72 -0.32 19.07 1.49
C ARG A 72 -1.75 18.62 1.70
N ALA A 73 -1.98 17.35 2.07
CA ALA A 73 -3.31 16.84 2.35
C ALA A 73 -3.94 17.55 3.57
N VAL A 74 -3.16 17.76 4.64
CA VAL A 74 -3.59 18.52 5.82
C VAL A 74 -3.88 19.98 5.44
N ALA A 75 -3.00 20.63 4.68
CA ALA A 75 -3.22 22.00 4.22
C ALA A 75 -4.51 22.15 3.38
N ILE A 76 -4.83 21.15 2.53
CA ILE A 76 -6.11 21.12 1.79
C ILE A 76 -7.30 20.96 2.74
N LEU A 77 -7.19 20.06 3.74
CA LEU A 77 -8.25 19.92 4.75
C LEU A 77 -8.48 21.22 5.52
N GLU A 78 -7.42 21.93 5.89
CA GLU A 78 -7.50 23.22 6.58
C GLU A 78 -8.16 24.30 5.71
N SER A 79 -7.78 24.38 4.41
CA SER A 79 -8.30 25.39 3.50
C SER A 79 -9.75 25.14 3.08
N ASP A 80 -10.08 23.91 2.74
CA ASP A 80 -11.34 23.57 2.07
C ASP A 80 -12.45 23.17 3.06
N TYR A 81 -12.08 22.72 4.26
CA TYR A 81 -13.01 22.22 5.27
C TYR A 81 -12.96 22.99 6.60
N ASP A 82 -12.16 24.06 6.69
CA ASP A 82 -11.99 24.87 7.91
C ASP A 82 -11.70 24.02 9.15
N VAL A 83 -10.83 23.01 9.00
CA VAL A 83 -10.32 22.19 10.11
C VAL A 83 -8.96 22.71 10.54
N LYS A 84 -8.60 22.49 11.79
CA LYS A 84 -7.25 22.76 12.32
C LYS A 84 -6.66 21.50 12.87
N ILE A 85 -5.50 21.12 12.35
CA ILE A 85 -4.81 19.88 12.68
C ILE A 85 -3.42 20.23 13.20
N ASP A 86 -3.03 19.64 14.34
CA ASP A 86 -1.63 19.62 14.76
C ASP A 86 -0.87 18.72 13.80
N LEU A 87 -0.16 19.33 12.84
CA LEU A 87 0.54 18.63 11.78
C LEU A 87 1.64 17.71 12.31
N GLU A 88 2.38 18.13 13.35
CA GLU A 88 3.44 17.31 13.94
C GLU A 88 2.85 16.04 14.61
N ALA A 89 1.80 16.20 15.39
CA ALA A 89 1.10 15.08 16.00
C ALA A 89 0.46 14.16 14.94
N PHE A 90 -0.07 14.73 13.86
CA PHE A 90 -0.67 13.96 12.77
C PHE A 90 0.37 13.14 12.00
N ARG A 91 1.53 13.71 11.65
CA ARG A 91 2.65 12.97 11.05
C ARG A 91 3.13 11.84 11.96
N ALA A 92 3.35 12.12 13.24
CA ALA A 92 3.77 11.10 14.19
C ALA A 92 2.79 9.93 14.27
N LEU A 93 1.49 10.22 14.11
CA LEU A 93 0.46 9.19 14.07
C LEU A 93 0.44 8.42 12.76
N ALA A 94 0.68 9.09 11.61
CA ALA A 94 0.82 8.45 10.31
C ALA A 94 2.04 7.52 10.27
N HIS A 95 3.19 7.93 10.82
CA HIS A 95 4.38 7.08 10.94
C HIS A 95 4.09 5.81 11.78
N LYS A 96 3.30 5.94 12.86
CA LYS A 96 2.82 4.78 13.63
C LYS A 96 1.84 3.92 12.84
N PHE A 97 0.95 4.56 12.08
CA PHE A 97 0.04 3.84 11.19
C PHE A 97 0.82 2.95 10.23
N TRP A 98 1.82 3.51 9.53
CA TRP A 98 2.61 2.74 8.56
C TRP A 98 3.52 1.68 9.19
N SER A 99 4.06 1.91 10.39
CA SER A 99 5.05 1.01 10.99
C SER A 99 4.48 -0.01 11.97
N SER A 100 3.27 0.22 12.50
CA SER A 100 2.76 -0.50 13.66
C SER A 100 1.29 -0.91 13.59
N SER A 101 0.60 -0.65 12.46
CA SER A 101 -0.74 -1.22 12.23
C SER A 101 -0.69 -2.74 12.19
N PRO A 102 -1.77 -3.43 12.56
CA PRO A 102 -1.80 -4.88 12.58
C PRO A 102 -1.53 -5.50 11.20
N ALA A 103 -0.82 -6.62 11.17
CA ALA A 103 -0.77 -7.48 9.99
C ALA A 103 -2.10 -8.22 9.81
N PHE A 104 -2.46 -8.56 8.55
CA PHE A 104 -3.54 -9.53 8.33
C PHE A 104 -3.13 -10.91 8.83
N GLY A 105 -4.11 -11.71 9.27
CA GLY A 105 -3.86 -13.02 9.90
C GLY A 105 -3.21 -14.06 8.99
N ASP A 106 -3.30 -13.89 7.67
CA ASP A 106 -2.74 -14.79 6.65
C ASP A 106 -1.30 -14.41 6.21
N VAL A 107 -0.79 -13.27 6.66
CA VAL A 107 0.54 -12.78 6.29
C VAL A 107 1.64 -13.69 6.83
N LYS A 108 1.67 -13.93 8.13
CA LYS A 108 2.68 -14.80 8.72
C LYS A 108 2.65 -16.22 8.14
N PRO A 109 1.48 -16.90 8.04
CA PRO A 109 1.38 -18.19 7.35
C PRO A 109 1.87 -18.18 5.91
N PHE A 110 1.66 -17.08 5.16
CA PHE A 110 2.17 -16.95 3.81
C PHE A 110 3.70 -16.87 3.79
N PHE A 111 4.30 -16.00 4.60
CA PHE A 111 5.76 -15.84 4.66
C PHE A 111 6.46 -17.14 5.08
N GLU A 112 5.87 -17.92 5.99
CA GLU A 112 6.40 -19.21 6.44
C GLU A 112 6.35 -20.30 5.35
N LYS A 113 5.38 -20.23 4.44
CA LYS A 113 5.14 -21.25 3.41
C LYS A 113 5.61 -20.88 2.02
N CYS A 114 5.84 -19.61 1.76
CA CYS A 114 6.27 -19.16 0.44
C CYS A 114 7.66 -19.69 0.11
N PRO A 115 7.81 -20.49 -0.98
CA PRO A 115 9.10 -21.10 -1.33
C PRO A 115 10.03 -20.16 -2.09
N LEU A 116 9.55 -18.96 -2.44
CA LEU A 116 10.25 -18.00 -3.27
C LEU A 116 10.68 -16.75 -2.48
N PRO A 117 11.73 -16.06 -2.88
CA PRO A 117 12.08 -14.75 -2.34
C PRO A 117 10.91 -13.77 -2.48
N ILE A 118 10.64 -13.03 -1.41
CA ILE A 118 9.56 -12.03 -1.34
C ILE A 118 10.19 -10.64 -1.43
N TYR A 119 9.69 -9.81 -2.34
CA TYR A 119 10.01 -8.39 -2.44
C TYR A 119 8.75 -7.58 -2.20
N ILE A 120 8.87 -6.46 -1.48
CA ILE A 120 7.74 -5.57 -1.21
C ILE A 120 7.85 -4.37 -2.13
N ILE A 121 6.76 -4.06 -2.86
CA ILE A 121 6.65 -2.89 -3.74
C ILE A 121 5.57 -1.99 -3.19
N THR A 122 5.94 -0.84 -2.67
CA THR A 122 5.07 -0.01 -1.85
C THR A 122 5.19 1.48 -2.16
N HIS A 123 4.18 2.26 -1.79
CA HIS A 123 4.28 3.71 -1.70
C HIS A 123 5.04 4.14 -0.44
N ASN A 124 4.95 3.34 0.63
CA ASN A 124 5.47 3.66 1.95
C ASN A 124 7.00 3.60 2.02
N GLY A 125 7.59 4.51 2.80
CA GLY A 125 9.02 4.55 3.05
C GLY A 125 9.59 3.25 3.59
N GLU A 126 10.81 2.91 3.18
CA GLU A 126 11.49 1.66 3.55
C GLU A 126 11.59 1.48 5.06
N GLU A 127 11.80 2.55 5.82
CA GLU A 127 11.91 2.52 7.28
C GLU A 127 10.63 2.04 7.96
N TYR A 128 9.45 2.43 7.46
CA TYR A 128 8.16 2.02 8.03
C TYR A 128 7.89 0.54 7.75
N VAL A 129 8.13 0.11 6.52
CA VAL A 129 7.97 -1.29 6.13
C VAL A 129 8.94 -2.19 6.89
N SER A 130 10.20 -1.77 7.01
CA SER A 130 11.22 -2.49 7.78
C SER A 130 10.85 -2.63 9.25
N ALA A 131 10.31 -1.55 9.86
CA ALA A 131 9.83 -1.59 11.24
C ALA A 131 8.65 -2.55 11.41
N PHE A 132 7.68 -2.52 10.48
CA PHE A 132 6.55 -3.45 10.49
C PHE A 132 7.00 -4.91 10.37
N LEU A 133 7.89 -5.21 9.43
CA LEU A 133 8.42 -6.57 9.25
C LEU A 133 9.11 -7.05 10.52
N LYS A 134 9.96 -6.22 11.12
CA LYS A 134 10.64 -6.52 12.39
C LYS A 134 9.66 -6.80 13.52
N ASN A 135 8.63 -5.95 13.66
CA ASN A 135 7.61 -6.08 14.71
C ASN A 135 6.80 -7.38 14.58
N ASN A 136 6.66 -7.91 13.37
CA ASN A 136 5.91 -9.15 13.08
C ASN A 136 6.81 -10.39 12.92
N GLY A 137 8.15 -10.24 13.07
CA GLY A 137 9.10 -11.34 12.89
C GLY A 137 9.14 -11.87 11.44
N LEU A 138 8.95 -10.95 10.46
CA LEU A 138 8.93 -11.26 9.04
C LEU A 138 10.22 -10.79 8.36
N HIS A 139 10.60 -11.45 7.27
CA HIS A 139 11.77 -11.10 6.46
C HIS A 139 11.42 -11.11 4.99
N CYS A 140 11.88 -10.11 4.24
CA CYS A 140 11.79 -10.08 2.78
C CYS A 140 13.19 -9.98 2.15
N ALA A 141 13.27 -10.26 0.86
CA ALA A 141 14.52 -10.18 0.09
C ALA A 141 14.87 -8.74 -0.32
N GLY A 142 13.87 -7.86 -0.37
CA GLY A 142 14.06 -6.44 -0.67
C GLY A 142 12.76 -5.64 -0.57
N ILE A 143 12.90 -4.33 -0.43
CA ILE A 143 11.81 -3.36 -0.40
C ILE A 143 12.08 -2.36 -1.53
N VAL A 144 11.05 -2.03 -2.30
CA VAL A 144 11.07 -1.01 -3.34
C VAL A 144 9.99 0.00 -3.04
N CYS A 145 10.39 1.23 -2.78
CA CYS A 145 9.48 2.33 -2.44
C CYS A 145 9.58 3.49 -3.43
N GLY A 146 8.60 4.40 -3.36
CA GLY A 146 8.49 5.55 -4.24
C GLY A 146 9.73 6.43 -4.25
N ASP A 147 10.38 6.61 -3.11
CA ASP A 147 11.58 7.44 -2.95
C ASP A 147 12.75 7.00 -3.83
N MET A 148 12.88 5.69 -4.09
CA MET A 148 13.96 5.13 -4.90
C MET A 148 13.88 5.53 -6.37
N VAL A 149 12.68 5.81 -6.87
CA VAL A 149 12.42 6.06 -8.31
C VAL A 149 11.67 7.36 -8.57
N LYS A 150 11.36 8.13 -7.52
CA LYS A 150 10.59 9.36 -7.59
C LYS A 150 9.26 9.19 -8.32
N ALA A 151 8.53 8.13 -7.94
CA ALA A 151 7.24 7.77 -8.54
C ALA A 151 6.43 6.90 -7.58
N TYR A 152 5.11 6.90 -7.75
CA TYR A 152 4.16 6.02 -7.06
C TYR A 152 3.52 5.03 -8.05
N LYS A 153 3.07 3.86 -7.58
CA LYS A 153 2.23 2.96 -8.40
C LYS A 153 0.98 3.70 -8.89
N PRO A 154 0.50 3.45 -10.10
CA PRO A 154 0.83 2.36 -11.02
C PRO A 154 2.02 2.62 -11.97
N ARG A 155 2.85 3.62 -11.72
CA ARG A 155 3.95 3.94 -12.61
C ARG A 155 4.93 2.78 -12.71
N LYS A 156 5.37 2.51 -13.93
CA LYS A 156 6.23 1.37 -14.29
C LYS A 156 7.60 1.39 -13.61
N GLU A 157 8.06 2.56 -13.16
CA GLU A 157 9.38 2.77 -12.57
C GLU A 157 9.58 1.94 -11.30
N LEU A 158 8.55 1.80 -10.43
CA LEU A 158 8.64 0.95 -9.24
C LEU A 158 8.78 -0.52 -9.62
N PHE A 159 7.97 -0.99 -10.55
CA PHE A 159 8.01 -2.38 -10.99
C PHE A 159 9.31 -2.70 -11.73
N GLY A 160 9.80 -1.77 -12.57
CA GLY A 160 11.10 -1.88 -13.22
C GLY A 160 12.26 -1.96 -12.23
N LYS A 161 12.22 -1.13 -11.16
CA LYS A 161 13.21 -1.17 -10.09
C LYS A 161 13.17 -2.48 -9.30
N ALA A 162 11.98 -3.04 -9.07
CA ALA A 162 11.83 -4.34 -8.41
C ALA A 162 12.39 -5.48 -9.27
N LEU A 163 12.20 -5.46 -10.59
CA LEU A 163 12.83 -6.41 -11.51
C LEU A 163 14.35 -6.28 -11.49
N GLU A 164 14.89 -5.06 -11.51
CA GLU A 164 16.33 -4.81 -11.40
C GLU A 164 16.92 -5.39 -10.11
N ILE A 165 16.31 -5.07 -8.95
CA ILE A 165 16.80 -5.50 -7.62
C ILE A 165 16.67 -7.03 -7.45
N SER A 166 15.59 -7.63 -7.95
CA SER A 166 15.38 -9.08 -7.86
C SER A 166 16.21 -9.87 -8.84
N GLY A 167 16.72 -9.24 -9.90
CA GLY A 167 17.43 -9.92 -11.00
C GLY A 167 16.52 -10.84 -11.80
N CYS A 168 15.20 -10.65 -11.74
CA CYS A 168 14.22 -11.48 -12.44
C CYS A 168 13.70 -10.79 -13.71
N ASP A 169 13.33 -11.60 -14.70
CA ASP A 169 12.54 -11.13 -15.83
C ASP A 169 11.05 -11.01 -15.44
N SER A 170 10.30 -10.15 -16.13
CA SER A 170 8.88 -9.90 -15.80
C SER A 170 8.01 -11.17 -15.80
N HIS A 171 8.31 -12.13 -16.67
CA HIS A 171 7.58 -13.42 -16.75
C HIS A 171 7.97 -14.42 -15.65
N GLU A 172 8.99 -14.12 -14.85
CA GLU A 172 9.51 -14.96 -13.75
C GLU A 172 8.99 -14.52 -12.38
N VAL A 173 8.15 -13.48 -12.33
CA VAL A 173 7.59 -12.96 -11.09
C VAL A 173 6.07 -12.85 -11.18
N ILE A 174 5.44 -12.83 -10.02
CA ILE A 174 4.03 -12.48 -9.84
C ILE A 174 3.94 -11.34 -8.83
N HIS A 175 3.10 -10.34 -9.12
CA HIS A 175 2.77 -9.28 -8.18
C HIS A 175 1.40 -9.52 -7.57
N VAL A 176 1.29 -9.40 -6.25
CA VAL A 176 0.05 -9.54 -5.49
C VAL A 176 -0.21 -8.24 -4.73
N GLY A 177 -1.38 -7.66 -4.93
CA GLY A 177 -1.81 -6.44 -4.24
C GLY A 177 -3.32 -6.28 -4.26
N ASP A 178 -3.84 -5.35 -3.46
CA ASP A 178 -5.28 -5.15 -3.27
C ASP A 178 -5.90 -4.09 -4.19
N SER A 179 -5.07 -3.34 -4.93
CA SER A 179 -5.53 -2.28 -5.83
C SER A 179 -5.50 -2.72 -7.30
N LEU A 180 -6.69 -2.74 -7.94
CA LEU A 180 -6.77 -3.01 -9.37
C LEU A 180 -5.91 -2.04 -10.20
N GLN A 181 -5.92 -0.75 -9.86
CA GLN A 181 -5.18 0.27 -10.60
C GLN A 181 -3.69 0.27 -10.26
N SER A 182 -3.36 0.39 -8.98
CA SER A 182 -1.96 0.55 -8.55
C SER A 182 -1.16 -0.73 -8.74
N ASP A 183 -1.72 -1.89 -8.36
CA ASP A 183 -1.00 -3.15 -8.34
C ASP A 183 -1.18 -3.94 -9.63
N VAL A 184 -2.43 -4.24 -9.98
CA VAL A 184 -2.71 -5.14 -11.11
C VAL A 184 -2.33 -4.48 -12.43
N GLN A 185 -2.90 -3.30 -12.73
CA GLN A 185 -2.60 -2.59 -13.98
C GLN A 185 -1.15 -2.12 -14.03
N GLY A 186 -0.60 -1.68 -12.89
CA GLY A 186 0.80 -1.29 -12.78
C GLY A 186 1.75 -2.45 -13.14
N ALA A 187 1.59 -3.61 -12.52
CA ALA A 187 2.39 -4.79 -12.79
C ALA A 187 2.23 -5.30 -14.24
N MET A 188 0.99 -5.37 -14.72
CA MET A 188 0.70 -5.81 -16.09
C MET A 188 1.30 -4.87 -17.16
N SER A 189 1.43 -3.58 -16.87
CA SER A 189 2.02 -2.59 -17.79
C SER A 189 3.48 -2.89 -18.15
N VAL A 190 4.18 -3.66 -17.32
CA VAL A 190 5.57 -4.11 -17.56
C VAL A 190 5.68 -5.61 -17.82
N GLY A 191 4.55 -6.29 -18.07
CA GLY A 191 4.51 -7.71 -18.40
C GLY A 191 4.64 -8.65 -17.20
N ILE A 192 4.48 -8.15 -15.97
CA ILE A 192 4.44 -8.98 -14.75
C ILE A 192 3.04 -9.58 -14.62
N LYS A 193 2.96 -10.87 -14.26
CA LYS A 193 1.71 -11.52 -13.88
C LYS A 193 1.17 -10.88 -12.61
N ALA A 194 -0.14 -10.62 -12.56
CA ALA A 194 -0.77 -9.97 -11.43
C ALA A 194 -1.85 -10.84 -10.77
N CYS A 195 -1.96 -10.70 -9.46
CA CYS A 195 -3.04 -11.24 -8.65
C CYS A 195 -3.67 -10.10 -7.83
N LEU A 196 -4.96 -9.87 -8.03
CA LEU A 196 -5.75 -8.99 -7.18
C LEU A 196 -6.11 -9.73 -5.88
N LEU A 197 -5.71 -9.18 -4.77
CA LEU A 197 -6.10 -9.67 -3.45
C LEU A 197 -7.40 -8.98 -2.99
N ASP A 198 -8.53 -9.55 -3.33
CA ASP A 198 -9.84 -9.06 -2.87
C ASP A 198 -10.30 -9.80 -1.60
N ARG A 199 -9.92 -9.27 -0.45
CA ARG A 199 -10.27 -9.84 0.86
C ARG A 199 -11.76 -9.85 1.17
N LYS A 200 -12.58 -9.13 0.38
CA LYS A 200 -14.05 -9.13 0.51
C LYS A 200 -14.71 -10.22 -0.31
N ALA A 201 -14.01 -10.78 -1.28
CA ALA A 201 -14.45 -11.89 -2.11
C ALA A 201 -14.36 -13.26 -1.39
N ALA A 202 -14.43 -13.28 -0.06
CA ALA A 202 -14.31 -14.48 0.76
C ALA A 202 -15.25 -15.59 0.22
N ASN A 203 -14.69 -16.80 0.02
CA ASN A 203 -15.33 -18.00 -0.54
C ASN A 203 -15.57 -17.97 -2.08
N THR A 204 -15.01 -17.03 -2.82
CA THR A 204 -14.97 -17.14 -4.27
C THR A 204 -13.69 -17.88 -4.65
N PRO A 205 -13.75 -19.00 -5.41
CA PRO A 205 -12.53 -19.65 -5.90
C PRO A 205 -11.68 -18.67 -6.70
N ALA A 206 -10.36 -18.85 -6.65
CA ALA A 206 -9.45 -18.06 -7.48
C ALA A 206 -9.97 -18.00 -8.92
N ASN A 207 -10.23 -16.81 -9.41
CA ASN A 207 -10.84 -16.59 -10.72
C ASN A 207 -9.91 -15.77 -11.60
N THR A 208 -9.81 -16.14 -12.88
CA THR A 208 -9.04 -15.37 -13.87
C THR A 208 -9.96 -14.38 -14.55
N GLN A 209 -9.68 -13.09 -14.40
CA GLN A 209 -10.39 -12.01 -15.07
C GLN A 209 -9.40 -11.20 -15.92
N GLU A 210 -9.75 -10.90 -17.15
CA GLU A 210 -9.02 -9.94 -18.02
C GLU A 210 -7.48 -10.02 -17.94
N GLY A 211 -6.91 -11.23 -17.78
CA GLY A 211 -5.46 -11.46 -17.75
C GLY A 211 -4.79 -11.43 -16.37
N TYR A 212 -5.55 -11.28 -15.29
CA TYR A 212 -5.07 -11.41 -13.91
C TYR A 212 -5.89 -12.42 -13.10
N VAL A 213 -5.35 -12.84 -11.96
CA VAL A 213 -6.03 -13.76 -11.02
C VAL A 213 -6.61 -12.96 -9.87
N VAL A 214 -7.73 -13.41 -9.31
CA VAL A 214 -8.32 -12.85 -8.08
C VAL A 214 -8.23 -13.92 -7.00
N CYS A 215 -7.67 -13.56 -5.85
CA CYS A 215 -7.60 -14.40 -4.64
C CYS A 215 -8.25 -13.67 -3.46
N SER A 216 -8.82 -14.42 -2.53
CA SER A 216 -9.49 -13.87 -1.34
C SER A 216 -8.56 -13.76 -0.12
N SER A 217 -7.43 -14.44 -0.15
CA SER A 217 -6.42 -14.39 0.90
C SER A 217 -5.01 -14.49 0.33
N LEU A 218 -4.04 -13.97 1.09
CA LEU A 218 -2.64 -14.06 0.70
C LEU A 218 -2.16 -15.52 0.64
N THR A 219 -2.62 -16.38 1.55
CA THR A 219 -2.27 -17.81 1.53
C THR A 219 -2.86 -18.56 0.34
N GLU A 220 -3.97 -18.12 -0.24
CA GLU A 220 -4.51 -18.70 -1.47
C GLU A 220 -3.57 -18.49 -2.65
N THR A 221 -2.83 -17.39 -2.69
CA THR A 221 -1.88 -17.08 -3.76
C THR A 221 -0.70 -18.05 -3.84
N LEU A 222 -0.44 -18.84 -2.77
CA LEU A 222 0.57 -19.92 -2.80
C LEU A 222 0.27 -20.98 -3.88
N THR A 223 -0.98 -21.12 -4.29
CA THR A 223 -1.38 -22.06 -5.36
C THR A 223 -0.95 -21.58 -6.75
N LEU A 224 -0.50 -20.33 -6.88
CA LEU A 224 -0.05 -19.70 -8.13
C LEU A 224 1.47 -19.80 -8.33
N LEU A 225 2.20 -20.24 -7.30
CA LEU A 225 3.69 -20.23 -7.25
C LEU A 225 4.35 -21.54 -7.81
#